data_3c407baa07cefe996e3abe59d92e3595
#
_entry.id   3c407baa07cefe996e3abe59d92e3595
#
_cell.length_a   1.000
_cell.length_b   1.000
_cell.length_c   1.000
_cell.angle_alpha   90.00
_cell.angle_beta   90.00
_cell.angle_gamma   90.00
#
_symmetry.space_group_name_H-M   'P 1'
#
loop_
_entity.id
_entity.type
_entity.pdbx_description
1 polymer ?
#
loop_
_entity_poly.entity_id
_entity_poly.type
_entity_poly.pdbx_seq_one_letter_code
_entity_poly.pdbx_strand_id
1 'polypeptide(L)'
;QAEGYELIYYVRKNIGAVQTSEMWKFSWSNSSMEHILINQKLFSMCDSLILILRSKCLRGKSTCEMLTKLKGPAFESKREPYQIRWKIKPINYVLNYVHTSDDSSDFLREIGILLDWDELIQAFEAMVSNHIKSYPSIEGKTILPSQGYTLIKWLNKIYYKTEILNIPAPDKIYIRENIQTLKNSTCQKITLNFLCVLCKYNLIQWDFETIVIVSSNIN
;
A
#
# COMPACT_ATOMS: atom_id res chain seq x y z
N GLN A 1 18.97 12.40 -13.33
CA GLN A 1 17.83 13.08 -13.98
C GLN A 1 17.09 12.01 -14.76
N ALA A 2 16.01 11.49 -14.16
CA ALA A 2 15.17 10.54 -14.85
C ALA A 2 14.48 11.24 -16.02
N GLU A 3 14.96 10.95 -17.19
CA GLU A 3 14.31 10.97 -18.49
C GLU A 3 13.07 11.89 -18.64
N GLY A 4 13.29 13.21 -18.62
CA GLY A 4 12.30 14.11 -19.19
C GLY A 4 11.01 14.34 -18.39
N TYR A 5 11.00 14.12 -17.09
CA TYR A 5 9.89 14.53 -16.22
C TYR A 5 10.25 15.78 -15.41
N GLU A 6 9.28 16.67 -15.26
CA GLU A 6 9.34 17.83 -14.39
C GLU A 6 8.46 17.60 -13.18
N LEU A 7 8.97 17.97 -12.00
CA LEU A 7 8.17 18.00 -10.78
C LEU A 7 7.39 19.33 -10.74
N ILE A 8 6.08 19.24 -10.82
CA ILE A 8 5.18 20.41 -10.79
C ILE A 8 4.76 20.73 -9.37
N TYR A 9 4.33 19.70 -8.62
CA TYR A 9 3.85 19.86 -7.25
C TYR A 9 4.18 18.61 -6.43
N TYR A 10 4.35 18.78 -5.13
CA TYR A 10 4.47 17.66 -4.21
C TYR A 10 3.93 18.02 -2.84
N VAL A 11 3.43 17.00 -2.16
CA VAL A 11 3.04 17.06 -0.76
C VAL A 11 3.30 15.73 -0.08
N ARG A 12 3.60 15.78 1.21
CA ARG A 12 3.74 14.59 2.06
C ARG A 12 2.60 14.61 3.07
N LYS A 13 1.76 13.60 3.05
CA LYS A 13 0.61 13.49 3.95
C LYS A 13 0.18 12.06 4.16
N ASN A 14 -0.51 11.84 5.27
CA ASN A 14 -1.18 10.57 5.55
C ASN A 14 -2.41 10.41 4.66
N ILE A 15 -2.58 9.21 4.07
CA ILE A 15 -3.75 8.86 3.29
C ILE A 15 -4.64 7.98 4.17
N GLY A 16 -5.78 8.53 4.59
CA GLY A 16 -6.73 7.83 5.45
C GLY A 16 -7.50 6.71 4.74
N ALA A 17 -8.21 5.90 5.52
CA ALA A 17 -8.97 4.78 5.01
C ALA A 17 -10.06 5.20 4.00
N VAL A 18 -10.71 6.34 4.22
CA VAL A 18 -11.74 6.87 3.30
C VAL A 18 -11.12 7.22 1.95
N GLN A 19 -10.02 7.98 1.95
CA GLN A 19 -9.30 8.34 0.73
C GLN A 19 -8.79 7.10 -0.01
N THR A 20 -8.21 6.14 0.71
CA THR A 20 -7.80 4.85 0.15
C THR A 20 -8.98 4.13 -0.48
N SER A 21 -10.14 4.15 0.16
CA SER A 21 -11.37 3.56 -0.35
C SER A 21 -11.82 4.19 -1.65
N GLU A 22 -11.83 5.50 -1.74
CA GLU A 22 -12.24 6.22 -2.94
C GLU A 22 -11.22 6.10 -4.08
N MET A 23 -9.92 6.04 -3.76
CA MET A 23 -8.86 5.84 -4.75
C MET A 23 -9.06 4.58 -5.58
N TRP A 24 -9.33 3.45 -4.93
CA TRP A 24 -9.40 2.14 -5.57
C TRP A 24 -10.82 1.56 -5.71
N LYS A 25 -11.87 2.36 -5.51
CA LYS A 25 -13.26 1.86 -5.53
C LYS A 25 -13.63 1.07 -6.79
N PHE A 26 -13.09 1.43 -7.94
CA PHE A 26 -13.35 0.71 -9.21
C PHE A 26 -12.58 -0.60 -9.34
N SER A 27 -11.46 -0.73 -8.62
CA SER A 27 -10.65 -1.95 -8.60
C SER A 27 -11.14 -2.97 -7.56
N TRP A 28 -11.96 -2.55 -6.62
CA TRP A 28 -12.37 -3.37 -5.47
C TRP A 28 -13.37 -4.47 -5.80
N SER A 29 -14.14 -4.32 -6.88
CA SER A 29 -14.99 -5.41 -7.38
C SER A 29 -14.22 -6.70 -7.68
N ASN A 30 -12.92 -6.57 -7.95
CA ASN A 30 -12.02 -7.67 -8.30
C ASN A 30 -10.99 -7.97 -7.19
N SER A 31 -11.08 -7.31 -6.04
CA SER A 31 -10.13 -7.46 -4.93
C SER A 31 -10.79 -8.15 -3.74
N SER A 32 -10.03 -8.97 -3.02
CA SER A 32 -10.53 -9.54 -1.77
C SER A 32 -10.62 -8.47 -0.68
N MET A 33 -11.49 -8.69 0.31
CA MET A 33 -11.66 -7.76 1.44
C MET A 33 -10.36 -7.64 2.26
N GLU A 34 -9.57 -8.70 2.31
CA GLU A 34 -8.26 -8.70 2.94
C GLU A 34 -7.29 -7.72 2.24
N HIS A 35 -7.26 -7.71 0.92
CA HIS A 35 -6.47 -6.75 0.14
C HIS A 35 -6.87 -5.30 0.45
N ILE A 36 -8.17 -5.03 0.52
CA ILE A 36 -8.70 -3.70 0.83
C ILE A 36 -8.24 -3.28 2.23
N LEU A 37 -8.42 -4.14 3.23
CA LEU A 37 -8.01 -3.89 4.61
C LEU A 37 -6.51 -3.60 4.72
N ILE A 38 -5.68 -4.40 4.06
CA ILE A 38 -4.22 -4.23 4.09
C ILE A 38 -3.82 -2.90 3.44
N ASN A 39 -4.38 -2.55 2.30
CA ASN A 39 -4.11 -1.27 1.66
C ASN A 39 -4.50 -0.09 2.57
N GLN A 40 -5.69 -0.12 3.17
CA GLN A 40 -6.12 0.91 4.11
C GLN A 40 -5.15 1.05 5.30
N LYS A 41 -4.70 -0.08 5.86
CA LYS A 41 -3.75 -0.08 6.98
C LYS A 41 -2.37 0.42 6.55
N LEU A 42 -1.87 -0.01 5.40
CA LEU A 42 -0.58 0.42 4.87
C LEU A 42 -0.52 1.94 4.68
N PHE A 43 -1.49 2.51 3.97
CA PHE A 43 -1.50 3.94 3.65
C PHE A 43 -1.80 4.82 4.87
N SER A 44 -2.47 4.30 5.92
CA SER A 44 -2.72 5.04 7.16
C SER A 44 -1.57 4.95 8.18
N MET A 45 -0.57 4.09 7.97
CA MET A 45 0.54 3.91 8.93
C MET A 45 1.59 5.01 8.87
N CYS A 46 1.83 5.54 7.69
CA CYS A 46 2.88 6.54 7.46
C CYS A 46 2.46 7.50 6.36
N ASP A 47 3.17 8.63 6.28
CA ASP A 47 2.92 9.58 5.22
C ASP A 47 3.31 9.00 3.87
N SER A 48 2.46 9.27 2.90
CA SER A 48 2.72 9.04 1.48
C SER A 48 3.30 10.31 0.85
N LEU A 49 4.19 10.13 -0.11
CA LEU A 49 4.68 11.23 -0.94
C LEU A 49 3.86 11.27 -2.23
N ILE A 50 3.11 12.34 -2.41
CA ILE A 50 2.29 12.61 -3.60
C ILE A 50 3.10 13.53 -4.51
N LEU A 51 3.31 13.12 -5.76
CA LEU A 51 4.05 13.88 -6.77
C LEU A 51 3.17 14.12 -7.99
N ILE A 52 3.10 15.38 -8.43
CA ILE A 52 2.52 15.73 -9.73
C ILE A 52 3.68 15.99 -10.68
N LEU A 53 3.74 15.18 -11.72
CA LEU A 53 4.81 15.18 -12.70
C LEU A 53 4.26 15.55 -14.08
N ARG A 54 5.06 16.27 -14.88
CA ARG A 54 4.80 16.57 -16.29
C ARG A 54 5.90 15.93 -17.14
N SER A 55 5.52 15.26 -18.21
CA SER A 55 6.49 14.79 -19.21
C SER A 55 6.90 15.94 -20.14
N LYS A 56 8.19 16.10 -20.37
CA LYS A 56 8.74 17.01 -21.38
C LYS A 56 8.62 16.47 -22.80
N CYS A 57 8.38 15.18 -22.95
CA CYS A 57 8.43 14.47 -24.22
C CYS A 57 7.12 13.74 -24.47
N LEU A 58 6.12 14.44 -25.00
CA LEU A 58 4.84 13.87 -25.40
C LEU A 58 4.96 13.20 -26.77
N ARG A 59 5.53 12.02 -26.84
CA ARG A 59 5.58 11.19 -28.09
C ARG A 59 4.21 10.56 -28.41
N GLY A 60 3.15 11.37 -28.45
CA GLY A 60 1.78 10.90 -28.69
C GLY A 60 1.15 10.09 -27.55
N LYS A 61 1.77 10.07 -26.35
CA LYS A 61 1.28 9.40 -25.15
C LYS A 61 1.11 10.41 -24.02
N SER A 62 0.09 10.20 -23.17
CA SER A 62 -0.08 11.00 -21.98
C SER A 62 1.04 10.74 -20.95
N THR A 63 1.27 11.71 -20.05
CA THR A 63 2.21 11.53 -18.93
C THR A 63 1.80 10.34 -18.05
N CYS A 64 0.50 10.11 -17.85
CA CYS A 64 -0.01 8.98 -17.06
C CYS A 64 0.37 7.63 -17.68
N GLU A 65 0.15 7.45 -18.99
CA GLU A 65 0.54 6.21 -19.69
C GLU A 65 2.04 5.95 -19.60
N MET A 66 2.85 7.00 -19.78
CA MET A 66 4.31 6.87 -19.68
C MET A 66 4.76 6.51 -18.26
N LEU A 67 4.17 7.13 -17.24
CA LEU A 67 4.46 6.83 -15.82
C LEU A 67 3.98 5.42 -15.44
N THR A 68 2.82 5.00 -15.92
CA THR A 68 2.29 3.64 -15.68
C THR A 68 3.22 2.58 -16.26
N LYS A 69 3.75 2.82 -17.47
CA LYS A 69 4.76 1.94 -18.06
C LYS A 69 6.07 1.94 -17.26
N LEU A 70 6.53 3.12 -16.84
CA LEU A 70 7.76 3.26 -16.05
C LEU A 70 7.60 2.67 -14.63
N LYS A 71 6.43 2.80 -14.02
CA LYS A 71 6.10 2.15 -12.74
C LYS A 71 6.29 0.65 -12.81
N GLY A 72 5.77 0.02 -13.83
CA GLY A 72 5.78 -1.42 -14.03
C GLY A 72 4.67 -2.17 -13.27
N PRO A 73 4.43 -3.45 -13.62
CA PRO A 73 3.36 -4.26 -13.04
C PRO A 73 3.61 -4.60 -11.57
N ALA A 74 2.51 -4.91 -10.84
CA ALA A 74 2.58 -5.35 -9.45
C ALA A 74 3.22 -6.74 -9.31
N PHE A 75 2.96 -7.63 -10.27
CA PHE A 75 3.55 -8.97 -10.31
C PHE A 75 5.04 -8.94 -10.66
N GLU A 76 5.87 -9.52 -9.81
CA GLU A 76 7.32 -9.51 -9.95
C GLU A 76 7.80 -10.14 -11.26
N SER A 77 7.21 -11.29 -11.63
CA SER A 77 7.56 -12.03 -12.84
C SER A 77 7.34 -11.28 -14.17
N LYS A 78 6.58 -10.17 -14.13
CA LYS A 78 6.27 -9.34 -15.30
C LYS A 78 7.04 -8.02 -15.33
N ARG A 79 7.94 -7.79 -14.35
CA ARG A 79 8.70 -6.53 -14.24
C ARG A 79 9.95 -6.56 -15.13
N GLU A 80 10.26 -5.40 -15.70
CA GLU A 80 11.45 -5.21 -16.53
C GLU A 80 12.50 -4.33 -15.79
N PRO A 81 13.81 -4.51 -16.05
CA PRO A 81 14.91 -3.85 -15.31
C PRO A 81 14.87 -2.34 -15.27
N TYR A 82 14.27 -1.67 -16.26
CA TYR A 82 14.16 -0.22 -16.30
C TYR A 82 13.01 0.32 -15.43
N GLN A 83 12.08 -0.51 -14.99
CA GLN A 83 10.89 -0.10 -14.24
C GLN A 83 11.18 0.19 -12.78
N ILE A 84 10.43 1.15 -12.21
CA ILE A 84 10.60 1.58 -10.81
C ILE A 84 10.41 0.39 -9.87
N ARG A 85 9.32 -0.38 -10.02
CA ARG A 85 9.02 -1.52 -9.15
C ARG A 85 10.07 -2.63 -9.23
N TRP A 86 10.73 -2.80 -10.38
CA TRP A 86 11.85 -3.72 -10.49
C TRP A 86 13.05 -3.23 -9.66
N LYS A 87 13.34 -1.92 -9.70
CA LYS A 87 14.48 -1.32 -9.00
C LYS A 87 14.30 -1.29 -7.47
N ILE A 88 13.09 -0.95 -7.00
CA ILE A 88 12.80 -0.86 -5.56
C ILE A 88 12.50 -2.20 -4.90
N LYS A 89 12.30 -3.27 -5.68
CA LYS A 89 12.06 -4.65 -5.21
C LYS A 89 11.00 -4.71 -4.11
N PRO A 90 9.72 -4.40 -4.42
CA PRO A 90 8.65 -4.45 -3.44
C PRO A 90 8.55 -5.84 -2.80
N ILE A 91 8.14 -5.90 -1.54
CA ILE A 91 8.07 -7.12 -0.74
C ILE A 91 7.15 -8.17 -1.36
N ASN A 92 5.99 -7.73 -1.88
CA ASN A 92 5.04 -8.62 -2.55
C ASN A 92 4.10 -7.83 -3.48
N TYR A 93 3.11 -8.50 -4.05
CA TYR A 93 2.12 -7.91 -4.94
C TYR A 93 1.31 -6.78 -4.31
N VAL A 94 0.92 -6.91 -3.03
CA VAL A 94 0.12 -5.91 -2.31
C VAL A 94 0.99 -4.72 -1.89
N LEU A 95 2.15 -4.99 -1.31
CA LEU A 95 3.12 -4.00 -0.85
C LEU A 95 4.04 -3.54 -2.00
N ASN A 96 3.45 -2.97 -3.05
CA ASN A 96 4.18 -2.60 -4.27
C ASN A 96 4.70 -1.14 -4.27
N TYR A 97 4.41 -0.36 -3.24
CA TYR A 97 4.93 0.96 -2.87
C TYR A 97 4.70 2.12 -3.84
N VAL A 98 4.33 1.90 -5.07
CA VAL A 98 4.17 2.95 -6.07
C VAL A 98 2.82 2.82 -6.76
N HIS A 99 2.06 3.91 -6.73
CA HIS A 99 0.85 4.09 -7.52
C HIS A 99 1.08 5.18 -8.57
N THR A 100 0.42 5.09 -9.71
CA THR A 100 0.31 6.14 -10.72
C THR A 100 -1.09 6.06 -11.30
N SER A 101 -1.69 7.20 -11.57
CA SER A 101 -2.95 7.26 -12.31
C SER A 101 -2.77 6.62 -13.69
N ASP A 102 -3.75 5.84 -14.13
CA ASP A 102 -3.66 5.10 -15.40
C ASP A 102 -3.92 6.01 -16.61
N ASP A 103 -4.79 7.02 -16.44
CA ASP A 103 -5.09 8.03 -17.45
C ASP A 103 -5.34 9.43 -16.84
N SER A 104 -5.69 10.40 -17.69
CA SER A 104 -5.94 11.78 -17.26
C SER A 104 -7.21 11.93 -16.42
N SER A 105 -8.23 11.11 -16.64
CA SER A 105 -9.47 11.13 -15.86
C SER A 105 -9.22 10.60 -14.46
N ASP A 106 -8.49 9.49 -14.36
CA ASP A 106 -8.04 8.95 -13.08
C ASP A 106 -7.15 9.96 -12.34
N PHE A 107 -6.23 10.62 -13.04
CA PHE A 107 -5.39 11.65 -12.43
C PHE A 107 -6.23 12.77 -11.79
N LEU A 108 -7.20 13.32 -12.50
CA LEU A 108 -8.07 14.38 -11.97
C LEU A 108 -8.90 13.90 -10.78
N ARG A 109 -9.45 12.71 -10.85
CA ARG A 109 -10.20 12.08 -9.75
C ARG A 109 -9.31 11.87 -8.53
N GLU A 110 -8.12 11.30 -8.73
CA GLU A 110 -7.21 10.95 -7.64
C GLU A 110 -6.64 12.17 -6.92
N ILE A 111 -6.25 13.23 -7.64
CA ILE A 111 -5.81 14.47 -6.99
C ILE A 111 -6.95 15.13 -6.19
N GLY A 112 -8.19 15.06 -6.67
CA GLY A 112 -9.36 15.56 -5.93
C GLY A 112 -9.68 14.75 -4.66
N ILE A 113 -9.24 13.49 -4.55
CA ILE A 113 -9.35 12.66 -3.35
C ILE A 113 -8.18 12.92 -2.39
N LEU A 114 -6.97 13.06 -2.94
CA LEU A 114 -5.73 13.10 -2.18
C LEU A 114 -5.38 14.48 -1.63
N LEU A 115 -5.69 15.54 -2.38
CA LEU A 115 -5.36 16.92 -2.02
C LEU A 115 -6.57 17.59 -1.34
N ASP A 116 -6.30 18.43 -0.34
CA ASP A 116 -7.31 19.36 0.15
C ASP A 116 -7.48 20.56 -0.81
N TRP A 117 -8.42 21.45 -0.50
CA TRP A 117 -8.76 22.54 -1.41
C TRP A 117 -7.58 23.48 -1.68
N ASP A 118 -6.83 23.85 -0.67
CA ASP A 118 -5.70 24.78 -0.81
C ASP A 118 -4.53 24.11 -1.55
N GLU A 119 -4.25 22.84 -1.27
CA GLU A 119 -3.27 22.03 -1.98
C GLU A 119 -3.65 21.88 -3.47
N LEU A 120 -4.93 21.68 -3.74
CA LEU A 120 -5.46 21.52 -5.10
C LEU A 120 -5.29 22.80 -5.92
N ILE A 121 -5.63 23.97 -5.34
CA ILE A 121 -5.40 25.28 -5.96
C ILE A 121 -3.91 25.47 -6.27
N GLN A 122 -3.02 25.26 -5.28
CA GLN A 122 -1.57 25.39 -5.48
C GLN A 122 -1.06 24.45 -6.57
N ALA A 123 -1.56 23.22 -6.64
CA ALA A 123 -1.19 22.26 -7.68
C ALA A 123 -1.63 22.75 -9.08
N PHE A 124 -2.85 23.25 -9.23
CA PHE A 124 -3.32 23.80 -10.51
C PHE A 124 -2.57 25.07 -10.92
N GLU A 125 -2.33 25.99 -10.01
CA GLU A 125 -1.52 27.18 -10.26
C GLU A 125 -0.11 26.81 -10.74
N ALA A 126 0.52 25.83 -10.09
CA ALA A 126 1.84 25.34 -10.49
C ALA A 126 1.82 24.66 -11.87
N MET A 127 0.72 23.96 -12.23
CA MET A 127 0.55 23.35 -13.55
C MET A 127 0.44 24.42 -14.65
N VAL A 128 -0.23 25.54 -14.38
CA VAL A 128 -0.45 26.63 -15.35
C VAL A 128 0.77 27.53 -15.48
N SER A 129 1.42 27.87 -14.36
CA SER A 129 2.51 28.85 -14.31
C SER A 129 3.85 28.36 -14.86
N ASN A 130 3.96 27.08 -15.19
CA ASN A 130 5.22 26.43 -15.59
C ASN A 130 6.39 26.60 -14.60
N HIS A 131 6.10 26.91 -13.33
CA HIS A 131 7.13 26.98 -12.31
C HIS A 131 7.59 25.56 -11.91
N ILE A 132 8.86 25.30 -12.17
CA ILE A 132 9.52 24.07 -11.75
C ILE A 132 9.88 24.23 -10.27
N LYS A 133 9.28 23.41 -9.39
CA LYS A 133 9.74 23.33 -8.00
C LYS A 133 11.03 22.53 -7.92
N SER A 134 11.92 22.96 -7.02
CA SER A 134 13.11 22.15 -6.67
C SER A 134 12.67 20.81 -6.10
N TYR A 135 13.41 19.75 -6.42
CA TYR A 135 13.13 18.42 -5.86
C TYR A 135 13.22 18.48 -4.33
N PRO A 136 12.24 17.89 -3.61
CA PRO A 136 12.35 17.79 -2.16
C PRO A 136 13.55 16.92 -1.81
N SER A 137 14.26 17.31 -0.75
CA SER A 137 15.20 16.38 -0.10
C SER A 137 14.39 15.25 0.50
N ILE A 138 14.40 14.10 -0.14
CA ILE A 138 13.69 12.91 0.34
C ILE A 138 14.63 12.16 1.28
N GLU A 139 14.67 12.56 2.53
CA GLU A 139 15.21 11.72 3.59
C GLU A 139 14.17 10.64 3.93
N GLY A 140 14.21 9.53 3.22
CA GLY A 140 13.37 8.37 3.48
C GLY A 140 14.12 7.37 4.35
N LYS A 141 13.63 7.09 5.56
CA LYS A 141 14.03 5.86 6.26
C LYS A 141 13.33 4.69 5.57
N THR A 142 14.10 3.78 5.00
CA THR A 142 13.57 2.51 4.48
C THR A 142 13.09 1.70 5.68
N ILE A 143 11.77 1.49 5.79
CA ILE A 143 11.20 0.58 6.77
C ILE A 143 11.36 -0.83 6.19
N LEU A 144 12.23 -1.62 6.81
CA LEU A 144 12.39 -3.04 6.50
C LEU A 144 11.81 -3.86 7.64
N PRO A 145 11.19 -5.02 7.36
CA PRO A 145 10.79 -5.94 8.42
C PRO A 145 12.02 -6.39 9.20
N SER A 146 11.88 -6.56 10.51
CA SER A 146 12.97 -7.05 11.35
C SER A 146 13.43 -8.43 10.87
N GLN A 147 14.74 -8.65 10.83
CA GLN A 147 15.30 -9.93 10.39
C GLN A 147 14.74 -11.08 11.25
N GLY A 148 14.21 -12.10 10.58
CA GLY A 148 13.68 -13.30 11.23
C GLY A 148 12.28 -13.14 11.84
N TYR A 149 11.53 -12.08 11.54
CA TYR A 149 10.10 -12.01 11.82
C TYR A 149 9.35 -12.89 10.83
N THR A 150 8.74 -13.96 11.32
CA THR A 150 8.09 -14.99 10.49
C THR A 150 6.64 -15.17 10.89
N LEU A 151 5.83 -15.74 9.99
CA LEU A 151 4.45 -16.13 10.29
C LEU A 151 4.38 -16.99 11.58
N ILE A 152 5.29 -17.94 11.77
CA ILE A 152 5.33 -18.79 12.96
C ILE A 152 5.54 -18.00 14.24
N LYS A 153 6.47 -17.01 14.24
CA LYS A 153 6.68 -16.14 15.40
C LYS A 153 5.45 -15.27 15.69
N TRP A 154 4.83 -14.73 14.64
CA TRP A 154 3.60 -13.95 14.75
C TRP A 154 2.46 -14.77 15.33
N LEU A 155 2.22 -16.00 14.83
CA LEU A 155 1.21 -16.92 15.35
C LEU A 155 1.48 -17.34 16.79
N ASN A 156 2.73 -17.56 17.17
CA ASN A 156 3.11 -17.88 18.56
C ASN A 156 2.80 -16.72 19.51
N LYS A 157 3.06 -15.48 19.09
CA LYS A 157 2.72 -14.28 19.87
C LYS A 157 1.20 -14.17 20.09
N ILE A 158 0.41 -14.43 19.04
CA ILE A 158 -1.06 -14.45 19.12
C ILE A 158 -1.52 -15.57 20.06
N TYR A 159 -0.99 -16.77 19.90
CA TYR A 159 -1.33 -17.92 20.75
C TYR A 159 -1.09 -17.59 22.24
N TYR A 160 0.09 -17.09 22.58
CA TYR A 160 0.42 -16.71 23.95
C TYR A 160 -0.57 -15.67 24.51
N LYS A 161 -0.89 -14.61 23.76
CA LYS A 161 -1.89 -13.62 24.16
C LYS A 161 -3.27 -14.24 24.35
N THR A 162 -3.66 -15.18 23.48
CA THR A 162 -4.95 -15.88 23.57
C THR A 162 -5.07 -16.68 24.86
N GLU A 163 -3.96 -17.24 25.35
CA GLU A 163 -3.97 -18.03 26.59
C GLU A 163 -4.12 -17.17 27.85
N ILE A 164 -3.49 -15.99 27.89
CA ILE A 164 -3.49 -15.12 29.06
C ILE A 164 -4.71 -14.18 29.13
N LEU A 165 -5.37 -13.91 28.01
CA LEU A 165 -6.53 -13.02 27.98
C LEU A 165 -7.84 -13.81 28.29
N ASN A 166 -8.77 -13.09 28.92
CA ASN A 166 -10.11 -13.64 29.20
C ASN A 166 -10.98 -13.56 27.92
N ILE A 167 -10.78 -14.53 27.01
CA ILE A 167 -11.50 -14.66 25.76
C ILE A 167 -12.56 -15.77 25.92
N PRO A 168 -13.82 -15.57 25.47
CA PRO A 168 -14.84 -16.60 25.52
C PRO A 168 -14.40 -17.92 24.86
N ALA A 169 -14.77 -19.03 25.45
CA ALA A 169 -14.30 -20.35 25.02
C ALA A 169 -14.51 -20.66 23.52
N PRO A 170 -15.65 -20.33 22.90
CA PRO A 170 -15.82 -20.56 21.46
C PRO A 170 -14.81 -19.78 20.60
N ASP A 171 -14.58 -18.50 20.89
CA ASP A 171 -13.63 -17.68 20.15
C ASP A 171 -12.18 -18.13 20.41
N LYS A 172 -11.88 -18.57 21.62
CA LYS A 172 -10.56 -19.13 21.97
C LYS A 172 -10.27 -20.43 21.23
N ILE A 173 -11.25 -21.31 21.09
CA ILE A 173 -11.16 -22.54 20.30
C ILE A 173 -10.93 -22.17 18.82
N TYR A 174 -11.75 -21.29 18.26
CA TYR A 174 -11.63 -20.82 16.89
C TYR A 174 -10.23 -20.26 16.57
N ILE A 175 -9.68 -19.43 17.47
CA ILE A 175 -8.33 -18.87 17.30
C ILE A 175 -7.27 -19.97 17.29
N ARG A 176 -7.33 -20.92 18.22
CA ARG A 176 -6.37 -22.04 18.32
C ARG A 176 -6.39 -22.93 17.06
N GLU A 177 -7.57 -23.28 16.57
CA GLU A 177 -7.74 -24.09 15.37
C GLU A 177 -7.17 -23.40 14.13
N ASN A 178 -7.44 -22.09 13.96
CA ASN A 178 -6.85 -21.33 12.84
C ASN A 178 -5.33 -21.24 12.95
N ILE A 179 -4.78 -21.01 14.15
CA ILE A 179 -3.32 -20.99 14.36
C ILE A 179 -2.72 -22.36 14.00
N GLN A 180 -3.34 -23.45 14.42
CA GLN A 180 -2.85 -24.79 14.13
C GLN A 180 -2.92 -25.10 12.63
N THR A 181 -4.01 -24.73 11.97
CA THR A 181 -4.17 -24.86 10.52
C THR A 181 -3.09 -24.09 9.77
N LEU A 182 -2.85 -22.82 10.14
CA LEU A 182 -1.84 -21.98 9.51
C LEU A 182 -0.41 -22.49 9.74
N LYS A 183 -0.13 -23.14 10.88
CA LYS A 183 1.18 -23.74 11.15
C LYS A 183 1.44 -25.01 10.33
N ASN A 184 0.42 -25.80 10.08
CA ASN A 184 0.54 -27.14 9.49
C ASN A 184 0.25 -27.18 7.99
N SER A 185 -0.34 -26.13 7.42
CA SER A 185 -0.71 -26.07 6.00
C SER A 185 0.46 -25.69 5.12
N THR A 186 0.58 -26.34 3.99
CA THR A 186 1.48 -25.94 2.90
C THR A 186 0.94 -24.71 2.15
N CYS A 187 -0.36 -24.43 2.24
CA CYS A 187 -1.03 -23.27 1.70
C CYS A 187 -1.58 -22.42 2.86
N GLN A 188 -0.74 -21.58 3.41
CA GLN A 188 -1.05 -20.75 4.57
C GLN A 188 -1.91 -19.56 4.14
N LYS A 189 -3.21 -19.60 4.47
CA LYS A 189 -4.16 -18.54 4.07
C LYS A 189 -4.80 -17.89 5.28
N ILE A 190 -4.47 -16.62 5.51
CA ILE A 190 -5.10 -15.79 6.54
C ILE A 190 -6.42 -15.26 6.00
N THR A 191 -7.52 -15.52 6.69
CA THR A 191 -8.87 -15.09 6.30
C THR A 191 -9.28 -13.80 7.01
N LEU A 192 -10.19 -13.05 6.39
CA LEU A 192 -10.77 -11.84 6.99
C LEU A 192 -11.43 -12.15 8.34
N ASN A 193 -12.19 -13.25 8.43
CA ASN A 193 -12.85 -13.65 9.67
C ASN A 193 -11.86 -13.87 10.81
N PHE A 194 -10.71 -14.51 10.53
CA PHE A 194 -9.66 -14.67 11.52
C PHE A 194 -9.08 -13.32 11.95
N LEU A 195 -8.79 -12.43 11.00
CA LEU A 195 -8.31 -11.07 11.31
C LEU A 195 -9.32 -10.28 12.14
N CYS A 196 -10.62 -10.35 11.83
CA CYS A 196 -11.66 -9.71 12.61
C CYS A 196 -11.70 -10.17 14.07
N VAL A 197 -11.58 -11.47 14.29
CA VAL A 197 -11.53 -12.04 15.65
C VAL A 197 -10.26 -11.59 16.37
N LEU A 198 -9.10 -11.58 15.72
CA LEU A 198 -7.86 -11.09 16.32
C LEU A 198 -7.94 -9.60 16.71
N CYS A 199 -8.55 -8.78 15.87
CA CYS A 199 -8.79 -7.35 16.16
C CYS A 199 -9.79 -7.15 17.31
N LYS A 200 -10.88 -7.93 17.35
CA LYS A 200 -11.91 -7.87 18.41
C LYS A 200 -11.30 -8.00 19.80
N TYR A 201 -10.28 -8.84 19.95
CA TYR A 201 -9.61 -9.09 21.23
C TYR A 201 -8.26 -8.40 21.37
N ASN A 202 -7.91 -7.44 20.49
CA ASN A 202 -6.62 -6.73 20.48
C ASN A 202 -5.39 -7.66 20.50
N LEU A 203 -5.51 -8.83 19.86
CA LEU A 203 -4.43 -9.81 19.79
C LEU A 203 -3.32 -9.40 18.85
N ILE A 204 -3.63 -8.56 17.87
CA ILE A 204 -2.69 -8.01 16.90
C ILE A 204 -2.64 -6.47 16.99
N GLN A 205 -1.47 -5.93 16.70
CA GLN A 205 -1.27 -4.53 16.35
C GLN A 205 -1.00 -4.44 14.85
N TRP A 206 -1.57 -3.43 14.20
CA TRP A 206 -1.31 -3.15 12.80
C TRP A 206 0.00 -2.35 12.67
N ASP A 207 1.12 -3.01 12.96
CA ASP A 207 2.46 -2.53 12.68
C ASP A 207 2.92 -3.03 11.28
N PHE A 208 4.07 -2.53 10.82
CA PHE A 208 4.59 -2.88 9.51
C PHE A 208 4.86 -4.39 9.38
N GLU A 209 5.34 -5.04 10.43
CA GLU A 209 5.62 -6.48 10.46
C GLU A 209 4.34 -7.30 10.32
N THR A 210 3.26 -6.93 11.03
CA THR A 210 1.93 -7.54 10.89
C THR A 210 1.41 -7.38 9.47
N ILE A 211 1.53 -6.18 8.86
CA ILE A 211 1.11 -5.93 7.48
C ILE A 211 1.88 -6.82 6.50
N VAL A 212 3.20 -6.94 6.66
CA VAL A 212 4.02 -7.83 5.80
C VAL A 212 3.58 -9.28 5.93
N ILE A 213 3.40 -9.79 7.15
CA ILE A 213 2.94 -11.18 7.37
C ILE A 213 1.56 -11.40 6.74
N VAL A 214 0.60 -10.53 7.03
CA VAL A 214 -0.78 -10.69 6.54
C VAL A 214 -0.80 -10.58 5.01
N SER A 215 -0.18 -9.55 4.42
CA SER A 215 -0.15 -9.35 2.96
C SER A 215 0.52 -10.49 2.19
N SER A 216 1.44 -11.20 2.81
CA SER A 216 2.12 -12.34 2.19
C SER A 216 1.30 -13.64 2.29
N ASN A 217 0.25 -13.67 3.11
CA ASN A 217 -0.51 -14.87 3.43
C ASN A 217 -2.04 -14.70 3.25
N ILE A 218 -2.49 -13.74 2.45
CA ILE A 218 -3.92 -13.48 2.12
C ILE A 218 -4.21 -13.87 0.67
N ASN A 219 -4.11 -15.07 0.23
CA ASN A 219 -4.55 -15.44 -1.12
C ASN A 219 -5.22 -16.79 -1.17
#